data_a3ab8ebc3fd3529800b112574a85ec1d
#
_entry.id   a3ab8ebc3fd3529800b112574a85ec1d
#
_cell.length_a   1.000
_cell.length_b   1.000
_cell.length_c   1.000
_cell.angle_alpha   90.00
_cell.angle_beta   90.00
_cell.angle_gamma   90.00
#
_symmetry.space_group_name_H-M   'P 1'
#
loop_
_entity.id
_entity.type
_entity.pdbx_description
1 polymer ?
#
loop_
_entity_poly.entity_id
_entity_poly.type
_entity_poly.pdbx_seq_one_letter_code
_entity_poly.pdbx_strand_id
1 'polypeptide(L)'
;MCVHECRVSAEDEIFVATLAPSTSLRLLDLSVLLKEEDTTEFESLDMTVHMLFLAGKHAYRITRAVADAARISGFDGIVYPSYFSLLRLGQMPFKTTYGISHRRIPQLQEHEQAKSIQNLAVFGRPVSEGKVAVSCIDRLILSRVAYDFHFGPTGA
;
A
#
# COMPACT_ATOMS: atom_id res chain seq x y z
N MET A 1 -2.69 -7.83 4.12
CA MET A 1 -3.93 -8.61 4.10
C MET A 1 -5.11 -7.67 3.93
N CYS A 2 -5.97 -7.91 2.94
CA CYS A 2 -7.05 -7.00 2.55
C CYS A 2 -8.16 -6.79 3.60
N VAL A 3 -8.24 -7.60 4.66
CA VAL A 3 -9.31 -7.53 5.66
C VAL A 3 -9.40 -6.14 6.31
N HIS A 4 -8.26 -5.55 6.67
CA HIS A 4 -8.23 -4.19 7.25
C HIS A 4 -8.56 -3.10 6.21
N GLU A 5 -8.10 -3.29 4.96
CA GLU A 5 -8.39 -2.36 3.87
C GLU A 5 -9.89 -2.33 3.54
N CYS A 6 -10.54 -3.48 3.63
CA CYS A 6 -11.98 -3.61 3.38
C CYS A 6 -12.87 -3.20 4.56
N ARG A 7 -12.28 -2.85 5.72
CA ARG A 7 -13.00 -2.49 6.95
C ARG A 7 -14.04 -3.52 7.36
N VAL A 8 -13.67 -4.78 7.27
CA VAL A 8 -14.55 -5.92 7.57
C VAL A 8 -14.90 -5.95 9.05
N SER A 9 -16.18 -6.14 9.34
CA SER A 9 -16.72 -6.37 10.69
C SER A 9 -16.87 -7.87 11.00
N ALA A 10 -17.18 -8.19 12.25
CA ALA A 10 -17.40 -9.60 12.67
C ALA A 10 -18.65 -10.24 12.03
N GLU A 11 -19.55 -9.43 11.49
CA GLU A 11 -20.81 -9.86 10.88
C GLU A 11 -20.70 -10.06 9.38
N ASP A 12 -19.58 -9.65 8.76
CA ASP A 12 -19.40 -9.73 7.32
C ASP A 12 -18.96 -11.13 6.87
N GLU A 13 -19.54 -11.60 5.78
CA GLU A 13 -19.02 -12.74 5.05
C GLU A 13 -17.87 -12.30 4.14
N ILE A 14 -16.71 -12.93 4.30
CA ILE A 14 -15.50 -12.58 3.57
C ILE A 14 -15.17 -13.69 2.57
N PHE A 15 -15.00 -13.31 1.31
CA PHE A 15 -14.49 -14.21 0.29
C PHE A 15 -13.14 -13.69 -0.20
N VAL A 16 -12.16 -14.57 -0.24
CA VAL A 16 -10.80 -14.27 -0.71
C VAL A 16 -10.60 -14.96 -2.04
N ALA A 17 -10.37 -14.18 -3.08
CA ALA A 17 -10.08 -14.71 -4.39
C ALA A 17 -8.56 -14.71 -4.65
N THR A 18 -8.06 -15.84 -5.12
CA THR A 18 -6.71 -15.93 -5.70
C THR A 18 -6.77 -15.53 -7.16
N LEU A 19 -6.03 -14.49 -7.51
CA LEU A 19 -5.98 -13.94 -8.86
C LEU A 19 -4.62 -14.24 -9.49
N ALA A 20 -4.65 -14.63 -10.76
CA ALA A 20 -3.46 -14.80 -11.57
C ALA A 20 -3.53 -13.86 -12.79
N PRO A 21 -2.44 -13.20 -13.18
CA PRO A 21 -2.42 -12.43 -14.41
C PRO A 21 -2.59 -13.37 -15.62
N SER A 22 -3.51 -13.05 -16.52
CA SER A 22 -3.73 -13.78 -17.78
C SER A 22 -2.85 -13.22 -18.90
N THR A 23 -2.39 -11.98 -18.73
CA THR A 23 -1.54 -11.28 -19.68
C THR A 23 -0.44 -10.53 -18.94
N SER A 24 0.58 -10.04 -19.65
CA SER A 24 1.55 -9.13 -19.07
C SER A 24 0.87 -7.81 -18.73
N LEU A 25 0.98 -7.37 -17.46
CA LEU A 25 0.43 -6.10 -16.97
C LEU A 25 1.55 -5.08 -16.83
N ARG A 26 1.33 -3.90 -17.38
CA ARG A 26 2.22 -2.75 -17.18
C ARG A 26 1.80 -2.01 -15.92
N LEU A 27 2.56 -2.13 -14.87
CA LEU A 27 2.25 -1.54 -13.56
C LEU A 27 3.20 -0.38 -13.25
N LEU A 28 2.63 0.72 -12.70
CA LEU A 28 3.43 1.78 -12.09
C LEU A 28 3.70 1.39 -10.64
N ASP A 29 4.95 1.07 -10.33
CA ASP A 29 5.34 0.68 -8.98
C ASP A 29 5.82 1.89 -8.17
N LEU A 30 4.96 2.32 -7.24
CA LEU A 30 5.21 3.42 -6.30
C LEU A 30 5.80 2.93 -4.97
N SER A 31 6.03 1.63 -4.82
CA SER A 31 6.61 1.05 -3.60
C SER A 31 8.12 0.92 -3.67
N VAL A 32 8.70 0.98 -4.85
CA VAL A 32 10.15 0.94 -5.05
C VAL A 32 10.80 2.27 -4.68
N LEU A 33 12.06 2.19 -4.26
CA LEU A 33 12.86 3.38 -3.99
C LEU A 33 13.09 4.15 -5.29
N LEU A 34 12.65 5.40 -5.30
CA LEU A 34 12.94 6.32 -6.39
C LEU A 34 14.38 6.83 -6.24
N LYS A 35 15.14 6.73 -7.33
CA LYS A 35 16.50 7.30 -7.38
C LYS A 35 16.37 8.80 -7.65
N GLU A 36 16.66 9.57 -6.64
CA GLU A 36 16.64 11.03 -6.67
C GLU A 36 18.01 11.54 -6.27
N GLU A 37 18.64 12.33 -7.13
CA GLU A 37 19.93 12.96 -6.88
C GLU A 37 19.69 14.39 -6.38
N ASP A 38 20.48 14.85 -5.43
CA ASP A 38 20.51 16.22 -4.91
C ASP A 38 19.16 16.80 -4.43
N THR A 39 18.25 15.94 -3.97
CA THR A 39 16.96 16.39 -3.42
C THR A 39 16.99 16.47 -1.90
N THR A 40 16.39 17.52 -1.35
CA THR A 40 16.11 17.62 0.10
C THR A 40 14.97 16.68 0.48
N GLU A 41 14.79 16.42 1.79
CA GLU A 41 13.67 15.60 2.27
C GLU A 41 12.32 16.10 1.82
N PHE A 42 12.13 17.42 1.83
CA PHE A 42 10.86 18.05 1.45
C PHE A 42 10.58 17.96 -0.06
N GLU A 43 11.61 17.75 -0.85
CA GLU A 43 11.51 17.59 -2.31
C GLU A 43 11.51 16.11 -2.73
N SER A 44 11.75 15.19 -1.78
CA SER A 44 11.80 13.76 -2.07
C SER A 44 10.44 13.21 -2.49
N LEU A 45 10.37 12.74 -3.72
CA LEU A 45 9.18 12.08 -4.25
C LEU A 45 8.94 10.73 -3.58
N ASP A 46 9.99 9.99 -3.23
CA ASP A 46 9.89 8.73 -2.48
C ASP A 46 9.21 8.93 -1.13
N MET A 47 9.63 9.94 -0.38
CA MET A 47 9.00 10.29 0.91
C MET A 47 7.56 10.77 0.70
N THR A 48 7.34 11.63 -0.29
CA THR A 48 5.99 12.16 -0.62
C THR A 48 5.02 11.04 -0.94
N VAL A 49 5.43 10.05 -1.73
CA VAL A 49 4.60 8.88 -2.06
C VAL A 49 4.23 8.10 -0.80
N HIS A 50 5.21 7.81 0.06
CA HIS A 50 4.93 7.09 1.31
C HIS A 50 3.98 7.86 2.22
N MET A 51 4.21 9.15 2.43
CA MET A 51 3.35 10.00 3.25
C MET A 51 1.93 10.08 2.66
N LEU A 52 1.80 10.17 1.34
CA LEU A 52 0.53 10.26 0.65
C LEU A 52 -0.34 9.00 0.88
N PHE A 53 0.24 7.81 0.73
CA PHE A 53 -0.49 6.56 0.92
C PHE A 53 -0.73 6.24 2.41
N LEU A 54 0.06 6.79 3.32
CA LEU A 54 -0.14 6.68 4.76
C LEU A 54 -1.13 7.71 5.35
N ALA A 55 -1.44 8.78 4.63
CA ALA A 55 -2.31 9.85 5.10
C ALA A 55 -3.82 9.49 5.14
N GLY A 56 -4.20 8.30 4.70
CA GLY A 56 -5.58 7.82 4.75
C GLY A 56 -6.53 8.67 3.91
N LYS A 57 -7.72 8.98 4.46
CA LYS A 57 -8.81 9.64 3.72
C LYS A 57 -8.46 11.02 3.15
N HIS A 58 -7.57 11.75 3.80
CA HIS A 58 -7.19 13.11 3.38
C HIS A 58 -6.47 13.15 2.04
N ALA A 59 -5.77 12.08 1.69
CA ALA A 59 -4.99 12.00 0.47
C ALA A 59 -5.77 11.48 -0.75
N TYR A 60 -7.02 11.05 -0.63
CA TYR A 60 -7.76 10.40 -1.72
C TYR A 60 -7.86 11.22 -3.01
N ARG A 61 -7.93 12.54 -2.91
CA ARG A 61 -7.97 13.38 -4.12
C ARG A 61 -6.68 13.29 -4.91
N ILE A 62 -5.54 13.27 -4.22
CA ILE A 62 -4.21 13.22 -4.83
C ILE A 62 -3.95 11.79 -5.35
N THR A 63 -4.20 10.77 -4.55
CA THR A 63 -3.98 9.37 -4.97
C THR A 63 -4.85 9.00 -6.17
N ARG A 64 -6.09 9.52 -6.27
CA ARG A 64 -6.92 9.38 -7.46
C ARG A 64 -6.32 10.08 -8.68
N ALA A 65 -5.81 11.30 -8.53
CA ALA A 65 -5.17 12.01 -9.62
C ALA A 65 -3.92 11.27 -10.12
N VAL A 66 -3.14 10.68 -9.21
CA VAL A 66 -2.00 9.82 -9.58
C VAL A 66 -2.47 8.59 -10.35
N ALA A 67 -3.52 7.91 -9.89
CA ALA A 67 -4.08 6.75 -10.57
C ALA A 67 -4.64 7.10 -11.96
N ASP A 68 -5.32 8.24 -12.09
CA ASP A 68 -5.84 8.71 -13.38
C ASP A 68 -4.70 9.06 -14.35
N ALA A 69 -3.66 9.73 -13.87
CA ALA A 69 -2.47 10.03 -14.67
C ALA A 69 -1.76 8.75 -15.15
N ALA A 70 -1.60 7.77 -14.26
CA ALA A 70 -1.03 6.46 -14.60
C ALA A 70 -1.86 5.76 -15.69
N ARG A 71 -3.19 5.75 -15.55
CA ARG A 71 -4.11 5.16 -16.52
C ARG A 71 -4.02 5.86 -17.89
N ILE A 72 -3.96 7.20 -17.92
CA ILE A 72 -3.81 7.97 -19.15
C ILE A 72 -2.45 7.69 -19.81
N SER A 73 -1.41 7.43 -19.01
CA SER A 73 -0.06 7.06 -19.48
C SER A 73 0.04 5.59 -19.93
N GLY A 74 -1.07 4.86 -19.98
CA GLY A 74 -1.15 3.50 -20.50
C GLY A 74 -0.68 2.41 -19.51
N PHE A 75 -0.65 2.68 -18.21
CA PHE A 75 -0.47 1.64 -17.22
C PHE A 75 -1.78 0.88 -16.99
N ASP A 76 -1.66 -0.41 -16.69
CA ASP A 76 -2.79 -1.29 -16.34
C ASP A 76 -3.16 -1.23 -14.86
N GLY A 77 -2.28 -0.69 -14.03
CA GLY A 77 -2.50 -0.57 -12.60
C GLY A 77 -1.33 0.11 -11.89
N ILE A 78 -1.47 0.23 -10.58
CA ILE A 78 -0.44 0.76 -9.68
C ILE A 78 -0.15 -0.21 -8.55
N VAL A 79 1.11 -0.29 -8.15
CA VAL A 79 1.57 -0.92 -6.90
C VAL A 79 1.94 0.19 -5.93
N TYR A 80 1.46 0.13 -4.69
CA TYR A 80 1.68 1.17 -3.71
C TYR A 80 1.77 0.62 -2.28
N PRO A 81 2.43 1.33 -1.34
CA PRO A 81 2.55 0.87 0.04
C PRO A 81 1.19 0.91 0.75
N SER A 82 0.86 -0.16 1.48
CA SER A 82 -0.37 -0.24 2.26
C SER A 82 -0.31 0.67 3.48
N TYR A 83 -1.40 1.40 3.74
CA TYR A 83 -1.62 2.15 4.98
C TYR A 83 -1.46 1.27 6.23
N PHE A 84 -1.86 -0.01 6.15
CA PHE A 84 -1.83 -0.95 7.28
C PHE A 84 -0.48 -1.64 7.50
N SER A 85 0.57 -1.26 6.75
CA SER A 85 1.92 -1.78 6.97
C SER A 85 2.38 -1.56 8.42
N LEU A 86 2.17 -0.34 8.95
CA LEU A 86 2.50 0.01 10.33
C LEU A 86 1.78 -0.87 11.35
N LEU A 87 0.47 -1.07 11.20
CA LEU A 87 -0.34 -1.85 12.14
C LEU A 87 0.08 -3.31 12.18
N ARG A 88 0.48 -3.87 11.04
CA ARG A 88 0.90 -5.27 10.96
C ARG A 88 2.32 -5.51 11.44
N LEU A 89 3.23 -4.61 11.12
CA LEU A 89 4.66 -4.78 11.39
C LEU A 89 5.09 -4.13 12.70
N GLY A 90 4.22 -3.28 13.30
CA GLY A 90 4.54 -2.52 14.51
C GLY A 90 5.66 -1.50 14.30
N GLN A 91 6.01 -1.20 13.05
CA GLN A 91 7.13 -0.31 12.69
C GLN A 91 6.69 0.69 11.62
N MET A 92 7.22 1.90 11.72
CA MET A 92 7.04 2.90 10.68
C MET A 92 7.63 2.38 9.36
N PRO A 93 6.89 2.52 8.23
CA PRO A 93 7.33 2.05 6.92
C PRO A 93 8.51 2.84 6.36
N PHE A 94 8.84 3.95 6.97
CA PHE A 94 10.06 4.71 6.68
C PHE A 94 10.62 5.37 7.93
N LYS A 95 11.94 5.53 7.96
CA LYS A 95 12.66 6.24 9.01
C LYS A 95 13.68 7.17 8.39
N THR A 96 13.96 8.25 9.07
CA THR A 96 15.00 9.21 8.69
C THR A 96 16.00 9.39 9.81
N THR A 97 17.24 9.66 9.47
CA THR A 97 18.28 10.08 10.41
C THR A 97 19.02 11.25 9.77
N TYR A 98 19.10 12.39 10.47
CA TYR A 98 19.67 13.63 9.97
C TYR A 98 19.17 14.05 8.60
N GLY A 99 17.88 13.85 8.36
CA GLY A 99 17.29 14.23 7.08
C GLY A 99 17.41 13.19 5.96
N ILE A 100 18.13 12.11 6.16
CA ILE A 100 18.32 11.08 5.15
C ILE A 100 17.37 9.92 5.41
N SER A 101 16.57 9.55 4.41
CA SER A 101 15.73 8.36 4.47
C SER A 101 16.61 7.11 4.59
N HIS A 102 16.29 6.21 5.54
CA HIS A 102 16.98 4.93 5.68
C HIS A 102 16.85 4.06 4.40
N ARG A 103 15.81 4.27 3.61
CA ARG A 103 15.64 3.60 2.32
C ARG A 103 16.74 3.95 1.31
N ARG A 104 17.41 5.10 1.48
CA ARG A 104 18.54 5.55 0.65
C ARG A 104 19.89 5.05 1.14
N ILE A 105 19.98 4.44 2.32
CA ILE A 105 21.18 3.88 2.87
C ILE A 105 21.31 2.43 2.37
N PRO A 106 22.31 2.09 1.52
CA PRO A 106 22.39 0.78 0.89
C PRO A 106 22.34 -0.40 1.86
N GLN A 107 22.95 -0.26 3.03
CA GLN A 107 22.99 -1.30 4.07
C GLN A 107 21.63 -1.54 4.75
N LEU A 108 20.73 -0.57 4.67
CA LEU A 108 19.40 -0.63 5.30
C LEU A 108 18.28 -0.82 4.29
N GLN A 109 18.55 -0.61 3.00
CA GLN A 109 17.55 -0.56 1.94
C GLN A 109 16.65 -1.80 1.90
N GLU A 110 17.22 -2.98 1.91
CA GLU A 110 16.47 -4.24 1.86
C GLU A 110 15.56 -4.39 3.09
N HIS A 111 16.09 -4.09 4.28
CA HIS A 111 15.33 -4.11 5.52
C HIS A 111 14.18 -3.10 5.52
N GLU A 112 14.40 -1.90 5.02
CA GLU A 112 13.38 -0.86 4.93
C GLU A 112 12.30 -1.19 3.88
N GLN A 113 12.68 -1.80 2.76
CA GLN A 113 11.71 -2.28 1.76
C GLN A 113 10.81 -3.39 2.33
N ALA A 114 11.36 -4.31 3.11
CA ALA A 114 10.61 -5.39 3.73
C ALA A 114 9.54 -4.91 4.73
N LYS A 115 9.62 -3.68 5.22
CA LYS A 115 8.62 -3.06 6.11
C LYS A 115 7.37 -2.59 5.38
N SER A 116 7.42 -2.46 4.06
CA SER A 116 6.30 -1.99 3.26
C SER A 116 5.52 -3.18 2.70
N ILE A 117 4.27 -3.32 3.11
CA ILE A 117 3.34 -4.28 2.48
C ILE A 117 2.79 -3.59 1.24
N GLN A 118 2.88 -4.27 0.11
CA GLN A 118 2.39 -3.74 -1.16
C GLN A 118 0.91 -4.03 -1.35
N ASN A 119 0.19 -3.04 -1.86
CA ASN A 119 -1.14 -3.15 -2.44
C ASN A 119 -1.03 -3.02 -3.96
N LEU A 120 -1.90 -3.74 -4.67
CA LEU A 120 -2.04 -3.66 -6.11
C LEU A 120 -3.45 -3.19 -6.46
N ALA A 121 -3.55 -2.13 -7.26
CA ALA A 121 -4.80 -1.71 -7.87
C ALA A 121 -4.69 -1.85 -9.41
N VAL A 122 -5.49 -2.74 -9.98
CA VAL A 122 -5.61 -2.93 -11.44
C VAL A 122 -6.78 -2.10 -11.95
N PHE A 123 -6.55 -1.32 -13.01
CA PHE A 123 -7.56 -0.41 -13.55
C PHE A 123 -8.60 -1.14 -14.40
N GLY A 124 -9.82 -0.60 -14.41
CA GLY A 124 -10.91 -1.12 -15.22
C GLY A 124 -11.66 -2.28 -14.57
N ARG A 125 -12.05 -3.25 -15.38
CA ARG A 125 -12.71 -4.50 -14.97
C ARG A 125 -11.80 -5.68 -15.34
N PRO A 126 -10.74 -5.91 -14.57
CA PRO A 126 -9.63 -6.76 -15.01
C PRO A 126 -10.03 -8.20 -15.31
N VAL A 127 -11.02 -8.75 -14.60
CA VAL A 127 -11.56 -10.11 -14.91
C VAL A 127 -12.34 -10.11 -16.21
N SER A 128 -13.27 -9.16 -16.37
CA SER A 128 -14.10 -9.05 -17.59
C SER A 128 -13.28 -8.68 -18.83
N GLU A 129 -12.18 -7.96 -18.64
CA GLU A 129 -11.25 -7.56 -19.70
C GLU A 129 -10.19 -8.64 -19.99
N GLY A 130 -10.26 -9.78 -19.31
CA GLY A 130 -9.32 -10.87 -19.50
C GLY A 130 -7.88 -10.60 -19.02
N LYS A 131 -7.67 -9.56 -18.24
CA LYS A 131 -6.35 -9.20 -17.71
C LYS A 131 -5.91 -10.12 -16.58
N VAL A 132 -6.88 -10.55 -15.75
CA VAL A 132 -6.65 -11.49 -14.65
C VAL A 132 -7.70 -12.59 -14.65
N ALA A 133 -7.31 -13.77 -14.23
CA ALA A 133 -8.18 -14.91 -14.00
C ALA A 133 -8.32 -15.17 -12.50
N VAL A 134 -9.51 -15.61 -12.09
CA VAL A 134 -9.76 -16.10 -10.74
C VAL A 134 -9.42 -17.59 -10.73
N SER A 135 -8.45 -18.00 -9.93
CA SER A 135 -8.02 -19.39 -9.81
C SER A 135 -8.67 -20.13 -8.64
N CYS A 136 -9.01 -19.41 -7.59
CA CYS A 136 -9.67 -19.96 -6.41
C CYS A 136 -10.47 -18.87 -5.69
N ILE A 137 -11.57 -19.27 -5.05
CA ILE A 137 -12.33 -18.41 -4.14
C ILE A 137 -12.51 -19.19 -2.84
N ASP A 138 -11.95 -18.65 -1.75
CA ASP A 138 -12.05 -19.24 -0.44
C ASP A 138 -12.95 -18.36 0.45
N ARG A 139 -13.77 -19.01 1.30
CA ARG A 139 -14.51 -18.32 2.34
C ARG A 139 -13.64 -18.17 3.57
N LEU A 140 -13.44 -16.94 4.03
CA LEU A 140 -12.76 -16.65 5.29
C LEU A 140 -13.81 -16.52 6.40
N ILE A 141 -13.70 -17.36 7.44
CA ILE A 141 -14.56 -17.30 8.61
C ILE A 141 -13.80 -16.57 9.72
N LEU A 142 -14.32 -15.42 10.14
CA LEU A 142 -13.77 -14.68 11.26
C LEU A 142 -14.27 -15.31 12.58
N SER A 143 -13.40 -16.04 13.28
CA SER A 143 -13.75 -16.77 14.51
C SER A 143 -13.59 -15.94 15.78
N ARG A 144 -12.77 -14.88 15.74
CA ARG A 144 -12.49 -14.04 16.92
C ARG A 144 -12.00 -12.66 16.52
N VAL A 145 -12.50 -11.63 17.22
CA VAL A 145 -11.96 -10.27 17.20
C VAL A 145 -11.51 -9.94 18.64
N ALA A 146 -10.31 -9.41 18.78
CA ALA A 146 -9.78 -8.94 20.06
C ALA A 146 -9.49 -7.43 19.94
N TYR A 147 -9.89 -6.68 20.96
CA TYR A 147 -9.61 -5.25 21.09
C TYR A 147 -8.79 -5.02 22.35
N ASP A 148 -7.66 -4.35 22.21
CA ASP A 148 -6.85 -3.86 23.31
C ASP A 148 -7.18 -2.40 23.58
N PHE A 149 -7.53 -2.09 24.82
CA PHE A 149 -7.86 -0.74 25.24
C PHE A 149 -6.83 -0.24 26.24
N HIS A 150 -6.26 0.92 25.96
CA HIS A 150 -5.38 1.62 26.88
C HIS A 150 -6.11 2.83 27.44
N PHE A 151 -6.31 2.84 28.76
CA PHE A 151 -6.85 3.96 29.49
C PHE A 151 -5.67 4.78 30.05
N GLY A 152 -5.55 6.01 29.63
CA GLY A 152 -4.54 6.95 30.11
C GLY A 152 -5.04 8.38 30.02
N PRO A 153 -4.41 9.32 30.71
CA PRO A 153 -4.71 10.73 30.54
C PRO A 153 -4.46 11.10 29.06
N THR A 154 -5.40 11.80 28.47
CA THR A 154 -5.17 12.43 27.17
C THR A 154 -4.02 13.43 27.37
N GLY A 155 -2.85 13.10 26.85
CA GLY A 155 -1.68 13.98 26.90
C GLY A 155 -2.05 15.35 26.34
N ALA A 156 -1.70 16.38 27.07
CA ALA A 156 -1.79 17.76 26.63
C ALA A 156 -0.75 18.05 25.56
#